data_68e41bd00f42be3aa79531ff06e3ec9f
#
_entry.id   68e41bd00f42be3aa79531ff06e3ec9f
#
_cell.length_a   1.000
_cell.length_b   1.000
_cell.length_c   1.000
_cell.angle_alpha   90.00
_cell.angle_beta   90.00
_cell.angle_gamma   90.00
#
_symmetry.space_group_name_H-M   'P 1'
#
loop_
_entity.id
_entity.type
_entity.pdbx_description
1 polymer ?
#
loop_
_entity_poly.entity_id
_entity_poly.type
_entity_poly.pdbx_seq_one_letter_code
_entity_poly.pdbx_strand_id
1 'polypeptide(L)'
;MPVVLGPGWPGVLLHEAVGHGLEGDFNRKGTSAFAGRISERVASPLCTVVDDGTLDRRRGSLNIDDEGTPTQTTVLIEKGVLKGYMQDNLNARLMGTVSTGNGRRQSYAHLPMPRMTNTYMLAGPHDPEEIIRSVKKGLYAVNFGGGQVDITSGKFVFSASEAYLIEDGRITVPVKGATLIGSGPEVMTRISMVGNDLQLDGGIGTCGKDGQSVPVGVGQPTLKVDALTVGGTAA
;
A
#
# COMPACT_ATOMS: atom_id res chain seq x y z
N MET A 1 19.41 0.77 -4.84
CA MET A 1 19.96 1.50 -3.68
C MET A 1 18.95 1.48 -2.53
N PRO A 2 19.35 1.77 -1.28
CA PRO A 2 18.41 2.02 -0.19
C PRO A 2 17.50 3.20 -0.50
N VAL A 3 16.20 3.07 -0.14
CA VAL A 3 15.22 4.15 -0.30
C VAL A 3 14.47 4.30 1.01
N VAL A 4 14.39 5.52 1.52
CA VAL A 4 13.50 5.89 2.61
C VAL A 4 12.26 6.52 2.01
N LEU A 5 11.09 6.00 2.35
CA LEU A 5 9.79 6.55 1.98
C LEU A 5 9.26 7.36 3.16
N GLY A 6 8.80 8.58 2.91
CA GLY A 6 8.19 9.44 3.91
C GLY A 6 6.82 8.92 4.41
N PRO A 7 6.27 9.51 5.47
CA PRO A 7 4.96 9.14 6.00
C PRO A 7 3.81 9.69 5.13
N GLY A 8 2.60 9.16 5.30
CA GLY A 8 1.38 9.67 4.67
C GLY A 8 1.18 9.22 3.22
N TRP A 9 1.13 10.18 2.27
CA TRP A 9 0.82 9.93 0.86
C TRP A 9 1.72 8.88 0.18
N PRO A 10 3.01 8.71 0.49
CA PRO A 10 3.79 7.59 -0.04
C PRO A 10 3.19 6.19 0.20
N GLY A 11 2.22 6.04 1.11
CA GLY A 11 1.37 4.86 1.24
C GLY A 11 0.59 4.49 -0.03
N VAL A 12 0.52 5.36 -1.04
CA VAL A 12 0.01 5.01 -2.38
C VAL A 12 0.81 3.86 -3.00
N LEU A 13 2.11 3.77 -2.74
CA LEU A 13 2.93 2.65 -3.18
C LEU A 13 2.48 1.34 -2.51
N LEU A 14 2.13 1.39 -1.22
CA LEU A 14 1.54 0.25 -0.51
C LEU A 14 0.18 -0.14 -1.10
N HIS A 15 -0.68 0.84 -1.41
CA HIS A 15 -1.98 0.64 -2.04
C HIS A 15 -1.83 -0.13 -3.36
N GLU A 16 -0.92 0.30 -4.22
CA GLU A 16 -0.69 -0.32 -5.52
C GLU A 16 0.07 -1.65 -5.40
N ALA A 17 1.19 -1.67 -4.66
CA ALA A 17 2.08 -2.82 -4.59
C ALA A 17 1.49 -4.00 -3.81
N VAL A 18 0.57 -3.75 -2.88
CA VAL A 18 0.02 -4.74 -1.96
C VAL A 18 -1.51 -4.73 -2.00
N GLY A 19 -2.14 -3.57 -1.89
CA GLY A 19 -3.58 -3.42 -1.73
C GLY A 19 -4.39 -4.09 -2.83
N HIS A 20 -4.16 -3.75 -4.09
CA HIS A 20 -4.82 -4.40 -5.23
C HIS A 20 -4.53 -5.90 -5.30
N GLY A 21 -3.32 -6.32 -4.93
CA GLY A 21 -2.95 -7.74 -4.87
C GLY A 21 -3.72 -8.53 -3.82
N LEU A 22 -4.32 -7.86 -2.83
CA LEU A 22 -5.07 -8.48 -1.74
C LEU A 22 -6.59 -8.35 -1.89
N GLU A 23 -7.09 -7.89 -3.03
CA GLU A 23 -8.51 -7.93 -3.37
C GLU A 23 -8.96 -9.37 -3.69
N GLY A 24 -10.11 -9.77 -3.15
CA GLY A 24 -10.57 -11.17 -3.13
C GLY A 24 -10.81 -11.79 -4.51
N ASP A 25 -11.28 -11.01 -5.48
CA ASP A 25 -11.56 -11.50 -6.83
C ASP A 25 -10.29 -11.94 -7.59
N PHE A 26 -9.19 -11.20 -7.48
CA PHE A 26 -7.90 -11.59 -8.06
C PHE A 26 -7.33 -12.83 -7.38
N ASN A 27 -7.48 -12.93 -6.06
CA ASN A 27 -6.99 -14.06 -5.28
C ASN A 27 -7.82 -15.33 -5.55
N ARG A 28 -9.15 -15.21 -5.65
CA ARG A 28 -10.03 -16.32 -6.04
C ARG A 28 -9.71 -16.85 -7.45
N LYS A 29 -9.44 -15.96 -8.37
CA LYS A 29 -9.08 -16.32 -9.77
C LYS A 29 -7.63 -16.85 -9.90
N GLY A 30 -6.81 -16.77 -8.85
CA GLY A 30 -5.41 -17.17 -8.89
C GLY A 30 -4.52 -16.21 -9.72
N THR A 31 -4.97 -14.98 -9.97
CA THR A 31 -4.26 -14.00 -10.82
C THR A 31 -3.44 -12.98 -10.03
N SER A 32 -3.49 -13.03 -8.72
CA SER A 32 -2.65 -12.17 -7.85
C SER A 32 -1.35 -12.87 -7.46
N ALA A 33 -0.27 -12.10 -7.30
CA ALA A 33 0.99 -12.56 -6.73
C ALA A 33 0.85 -13.09 -5.27
N PHE A 34 -0.27 -12.80 -4.59
CA PHE A 34 -0.59 -13.24 -3.22
C PHE A 34 -1.59 -14.41 -3.18
N ALA A 35 -2.05 -14.90 -4.34
CA ALA A 35 -3.06 -15.96 -4.38
C ALA A 35 -2.57 -17.27 -3.71
N GLY A 36 -3.39 -17.83 -2.82
CA GLY A 36 -3.09 -19.08 -2.11
C GLY A 36 -2.05 -18.96 -0.98
N ARG A 37 -1.58 -17.78 -0.65
CA ARG A 37 -0.47 -17.56 0.29
C ARG A 37 -0.92 -17.18 1.71
N ILE A 38 -2.17 -17.40 2.08
CA ILE A 38 -2.65 -17.22 3.46
C ILE A 38 -1.76 -18.01 4.43
N SER A 39 -1.39 -17.37 5.54
CA SER A 39 -0.46 -17.85 6.57
C SER A 39 1.02 -17.90 6.16
N GLU A 40 1.36 -17.52 4.93
CA GLU A 40 2.75 -17.38 4.52
C GLU A 40 3.33 -16.02 4.91
N ARG A 41 4.65 -15.96 5.06
CA ARG A 41 5.38 -14.71 5.19
C ARG A 41 5.49 -14.03 3.82
N VAL A 42 4.90 -12.85 3.70
CA VAL A 42 4.88 -12.05 2.47
C VAL A 42 5.53 -10.67 2.64
N ALA A 43 5.93 -10.33 3.87
CA ALA A 43 6.56 -9.06 4.20
C ALA A 43 7.56 -9.22 5.37
N SER A 44 8.33 -8.17 5.64
CA SER A 44 9.17 -8.06 6.84
C SER A 44 8.31 -8.23 8.11
N PRO A 45 8.84 -8.85 9.18
CA PRO A 45 8.14 -8.96 10.47
C PRO A 45 7.74 -7.62 11.09
N LEU A 46 8.33 -6.51 10.63
CA LEU A 46 8.00 -5.16 11.07
C LEU A 46 6.70 -4.63 10.46
N CYS A 47 6.19 -5.28 9.39
CA CYS A 47 5.05 -4.80 8.63
C CYS A 47 3.74 -5.41 9.13
N THR A 48 2.82 -4.55 9.55
CA THR A 48 1.40 -4.88 9.74
C THR A 48 0.60 -3.93 8.87
N VAL A 49 -0.23 -4.48 7.98
CA VAL A 49 -1.03 -3.73 7.00
C VAL A 49 -2.50 -4.04 7.22
N VAL A 50 -3.31 -2.99 7.25
CA VAL A 50 -4.75 -3.08 7.42
C VAL A 50 -5.48 -2.32 6.33
N ASP A 51 -6.73 -2.72 6.05
CA ASP A 51 -7.72 -1.91 5.35
C ASP A 51 -8.84 -1.58 6.32
N ASP A 52 -9.11 -0.29 6.53
CA ASP A 52 -10.01 0.17 7.59
C ASP A 52 -11.02 1.19 7.06
N GLY A 53 -12.25 0.74 6.86
CA GLY A 53 -13.35 1.61 6.46
C GLY A 53 -14.00 2.37 7.61
N THR A 54 -13.63 2.09 8.87
CA THR A 54 -14.28 2.67 10.07
C THR A 54 -13.69 3.99 10.54
N LEU A 55 -12.57 4.42 9.96
CA LEU A 55 -11.88 5.66 10.36
C LEU A 55 -12.78 6.88 10.20
N ASP A 56 -12.91 7.70 11.26
CA ASP A 56 -13.76 8.89 11.21
C ASP A 56 -13.22 9.91 10.18
N ARG A 57 -14.13 10.45 9.34
CA ARG A 57 -13.88 11.54 8.39
C ARG A 57 -12.74 11.29 7.41
N ARG A 58 -12.51 10.03 7.02
CA ARG A 58 -11.55 9.71 5.98
C ARG A 58 -12.24 9.48 4.63
N ARG A 59 -11.50 9.76 3.54
CA ARG A 59 -12.06 9.71 2.18
C ARG A 59 -12.51 8.31 1.77
N GLY A 60 -11.85 7.26 2.23
CA GLY A 60 -12.19 5.87 1.95
C GLY A 60 -13.23 5.27 2.91
N SER A 61 -13.63 5.99 3.97
CA SER A 61 -14.50 5.45 5.03
C SER A 61 -15.95 5.33 4.61
N LEU A 62 -16.63 4.30 5.12
CA LEU A 62 -18.03 3.99 4.90
C LEU A 62 -18.64 3.47 6.20
N ASN A 63 -19.97 3.56 6.35
CA ASN A 63 -20.69 2.84 7.40
C ASN A 63 -21.02 1.41 6.97
N ILE A 64 -21.45 1.26 5.71
CA ILE A 64 -21.74 -0.01 5.03
C ILE A 64 -21.18 0.06 3.62
N ASP A 65 -20.81 -1.07 3.04
CA ASP A 65 -20.43 -1.16 1.63
C ASP A 65 -21.66 -1.13 0.69
N ASP A 66 -21.44 -1.17 -0.62
CA ASP A 66 -22.51 -1.12 -1.62
C ASP A 66 -23.34 -2.42 -1.71
N GLU A 67 -23.01 -3.43 -0.91
CA GLU A 67 -23.77 -4.68 -0.75
C GLU A 67 -24.52 -4.76 0.58
N GLY A 68 -24.43 -3.69 1.42
CA GLY A 68 -25.09 -3.63 2.73
C GLY A 68 -24.30 -4.31 3.87
N THR A 69 -23.05 -4.68 3.63
CA THR A 69 -22.18 -5.26 4.67
C THR A 69 -21.54 -4.13 5.48
N PRO A 70 -21.63 -4.16 6.85
CA PRO A 70 -20.92 -3.19 7.68
C PRO A 70 -19.43 -3.20 7.37
N THR A 71 -18.84 -1.99 7.28
CA THR A 71 -17.39 -1.86 7.14
C THR A 71 -16.69 -2.25 8.44
N GLN A 72 -15.41 -2.62 8.34
CA GLN A 72 -14.62 -3.05 9.49
C GLN A 72 -13.14 -2.73 9.27
N THR A 73 -12.33 -2.95 10.31
CA THR A 73 -10.88 -3.02 10.18
C THR A 73 -10.48 -4.43 9.83
N THR A 74 -9.95 -4.61 8.64
CA THR A 74 -9.50 -5.91 8.11
C THR A 74 -7.97 -5.98 8.18
N VAL A 75 -7.43 -6.92 8.97
CA VAL A 75 -5.98 -7.16 9.00
C VAL A 75 -5.59 -7.99 7.77
N LEU A 76 -4.84 -7.38 6.87
CA LEU A 76 -4.37 -8.01 5.64
C LEU A 76 -3.05 -8.77 5.86
N ILE A 77 -2.07 -8.08 6.46
CA ILE A 77 -0.76 -8.63 6.82
C ILE A 77 -0.52 -8.32 8.30
N GLU A 78 -0.14 -9.30 9.09
CA GLU A 78 0.22 -9.13 10.50
C GLU A 78 1.65 -9.59 10.73
N LYS A 79 2.52 -8.70 11.18
CA LYS A 79 3.95 -8.99 11.43
C LYS A 79 4.59 -9.76 10.28
N GLY A 80 4.29 -9.35 9.05
CA GLY A 80 4.80 -9.93 7.82
C GLY A 80 4.08 -11.17 7.31
N VAL A 81 3.08 -11.69 8.02
CA VAL A 81 2.32 -12.89 7.63
C VAL A 81 0.98 -12.49 7.02
N LEU A 82 0.65 -13.04 5.86
CA LEU A 82 -0.63 -12.80 5.20
C LEU A 82 -1.78 -13.43 5.99
N LYS A 83 -2.78 -12.62 6.37
CA LYS A 83 -3.93 -13.04 7.19
C LYS A 83 -5.23 -13.16 6.43
N GLY A 84 -5.44 -12.30 5.44
CA GLY A 84 -6.70 -12.27 4.73
C GLY A 84 -6.66 -11.44 3.46
N TYR A 85 -7.79 -11.45 2.78
CA TYR A 85 -8.07 -10.65 1.60
C TYR A 85 -9.27 -9.75 1.86
N MET A 86 -9.37 -8.64 1.13
CA MET A 86 -10.57 -7.82 1.10
C MET A 86 -11.64 -8.50 0.26
N GLN A 87 -12.82 -8.72 0.83
CA GLN A 87 -13.89 -9.54 0.26
C GLN A 87 -15.18 -8.73 0.06
N ASP A 88 -15.81 -8.93 -1.10
CA ASP A 88 -17.24 -8.69 -1.32
C ASP A 88 -18.04 -9.98 -0.99
N ASN A 89 -19.36 -9.93 -1.08
CA ASN A 89 -20.20 -11.08 -0.78
C ASN A 89 -20.02 -12.24 -1.78
N LEU A 90 -19.83 -11.92 -3.06
CA LEU A 90 -19.68 -12.95 -4.10
C LEU A 90 -18.37 -13.73 -3.91
N ASN A 91 -17.26 -13.03 -3.80
CA ASN A 91 -15.94 -13.67 -3.69
C ASN A 91 -15.76 -14.35 -2.34
N ALA A 92 -16.27 -13.76 -1.25
CA ALA A 92 -16.29 -14.40 0.07
C ALA A 92 -17.00 -15.75 0.02
N ARG A 93 -18.22 -15.80 -0.53
CA ARG A 93 -18.98 -17.05 -0.69
C ARG A 93 -18.22 -18.10 -1.51
N LEU A 94 -17.64 -17.70 -2.64
CA LEU A 94 -16.91 -18.62 -3.53
C LEU A 94 -15.58 -19.11 -2.93
N MET A 95 -15.02 -18.38 -1.98
CA MET A 95 -13.80 -18.74 -1.26
C MET A 95 -14.09 -19.42 0.11
N GLY A 96 -15.36 -19.61 0.48
CA GLY A 96 -15.74 -20.23 1.75
C GLY A 96 -15.41 -19.37 2.98
N THR A 97 -15.46 -18.04 2.84
CA THR A 97 -15.19 -17.06 3.90
C THR A 97 -16.34 -16.07 4.02
N VAL A 98 -16.15 -15.00 4.80
CA VAL A 98 -17.13 -13.92 5.00
C VAL A 98 -16.69 -12.63 4.32
N SER A 99 -17.66 -11.78 3.95
CA SER A 99 -17.39 -10.44 3.42
C SER A 99 -16.70 -9.58 4.47
N THR A 100 -15.80 -8.72 4.03
CA THR A 100 -15.08 -7.78 4.88
C THR A 100 -15.63 -6.35 4.80
N GLY A 101 -16.79 -6.15 4.11
CA GLY A 101 -17.36 -4.83 3.88
C GLY A 101 -16.58 -4.03 2.84
N ASN A 102 -15.99 -4.73 1.86
CA ASN A 102 -15.21 -4.13 0.77
C ASN A 102 -15.92 -4.24 -0.59
N GLY A 103 -17.18 -4.66 -0.63
CA GLY A 103 -18.00 -4.72 -1.86
C GLY A 103 -18.41 -3.34 -2.31
N ARG A 104 -17.58 -2.65 -3.13
CA ARG A 104 -17.77 -1.25 -3.52
C ARG A 104 -17.95 -1.09 -5.01
N ARG A 105 -18.67 -0.04 -5.41
CA ARG A 105 -18.91 0.37 -6.80
C ARG A 105 -18.86 1.89 -6.97
N GLN A 106 -18.59 2.34 -8.17
CA GLN A 106 -18.56 3.77 -8.48
C GLN A 106 -19.95 4.42 -8.39
N SER A 107 -21.00 3.72 -8.84
CA SER A 107 -22.39 4.22 -8.85
C SER A 107 -23.38 3.07 -8.98
N TYR A 108 -24.66 3.38 -8.92
CA TYR A 108 -25.75 2.41 -9.13
C TYR A 108 -25.69 1.66 -10.47
N ALA A 109 -25.05 2.23 -11.48
CA ALA A 109 -24.91 1.64 -12.81
C ALA A 109 -23.79 0.58 -12.91
N HIS A 110 -23.07 0.32 -11.83
CA HIS A 110 -21.94 -0.58 -11.79
C HIS A 110 -22.17 -1.74 -10.81
N LEU A 111 -21.55 -2.89 -11.09
CA LEU A 111 -21.56 -4.01 -10.15
C LEU A 111 -20.54 -3.78 -9.03
N PRO A 112 -20.88 -4.08 -7.76
CA PRO A 112 -19.91 -4.11 -6.68
C PRO A 112 -18.80 -5.13 -6.93
N MET A 113 -17.61 -4.84 -6.42
CA MET A 113 -16.45 -5.71 -6.45
C MET A 113 -15.56 -5.42 -5.24
N PRO A 114 -14.62 -6.32 -4.88
CA PRO A 114 -13.69 -6.04 -3.79
C PRO A 114 -12.85 -4.80 -4.10
N ARG A 115 -12.87 -3.81 -3.20
CA ARG A 115 -12.15 -2.55 -3.32
C ARG A 115 -11.63 -2.11 -1.95
N MET A 116 -10.45 -1.51 -1.94
CA MET A 116 -9.88 -0.89 -0.75
C MET A 116 -10.77 0.23 -0.19
N THR A 117 -10.64 0.47 1.12
CA THR A 117 -11.21 1.63 1.83
C THR A 117 -10.07 2.58 2.22
N ASN A 118 -9.54 2.51 3.43
CA ASN A 118 -8.31 3.19 3.81
C ASN A 118 -7.26 2.11 4.11
N THR A 119 -6.31 1.93 3.19
CA THR A 119 -5.26 0.91 3.32
C THR A 119 -3.98 1.55 3.81
N TYR A 120 -3.47 1.10 4.95
CA TYR A 120 -2.27 1.69 5.55
C TYR A 120 -1.44 0.69 6.34
N MET A 121 -0.15 1.02 6.52
CA MET A 121 0.77 0.28 7.39
C MET A 121 0.75 0.90 8.79
N LEU A 122 0.67 0.07 9.82
CA LEU A 122 0.75 0.51 11.21
C LEU A 122 2.15 1.03 11.55
N ALA A 123 2.21 1.90 12.58
CA ALA A 123 3.47 2.43 13.08
C ALA A 123 4.39 1.31 13.60
N GLY A 124 5.68 1.46 13.36
CA GLY A 124 6.74 0.60 13.85
C GLY A 124 7.47 1.20 15.06
N PRO A 125 8.61 0.61 15.44
CA PRO A 125 9.31 1.02 16.65
C PRO A 125 10.40 2.10 16.43
N HIS A 126 10.75 2.44 15.17
CA HIS A 126 11.92 3.27 14.91
C HIS A 126 11.57 4.76 14.90
N ASP A 127 12.53 5.57 15.32
CA ASP A 127 12.49 7.01 15.12
C ASP A 127 12.79 7.35 13.64
N PRO A 128 12.01 8.26 12.99
CA PRO A 128 12.23 8.61 11.59
C PRO A 128 13.61 9.18 11.29
N GLU A 129 14.19 9.96 12.21
CA GLU A 129 15.55 10.47 12.04
C GLU A 129 16.59 9.35 12.14
N GLU A 130 16.37 8.34 13.00
CA GLU A 130 17.22 7.17 13.07
C GLU A 130 17.21 6.40 11.74
N ILE A 131 16.04 6.27 11.10
CA ILE A 131 15.90 5.66 9.79
C ILE A 131 16.77 6.39 8.76
N ILE A 132 16.70 7.72 8.71
CA ILE A 132 17.52 8.54 7.79
C ILE A 132 19.01 8.38 8.11
N ARG A 133 19.40 8.48 9.38
CA ARG A 133 20.78 8.32 9.84
C ARG A 133 21.40 6.96 9.50
N SER A 134 20.56 5.91 9.37
CA SER A 134 21.01 4.55 9.03
C SER A 134 21.44 4.39 7.56
N VAL A 135 21.19 5.39 6.70
CA VAL A 135 21.45 5.31 5.26
C VAL A 135 22.72 6.08 4.91
N LYS A 136 23.78 5.38 4.46
CA LYS A 136 25.03 6.03 4.04
C LYS A 136 24.90 6.73 2.68
N LYS A 137 24.22 6.09 1.71
CA LYS A 137 23.91 6.66 0.40
C LYS A 137 22.60 6.07 -0.10
N GLY A 138 21.61 6.92 -0.36
CA GLY A 138 20.28 6.49 -0.76
C GLY A 138 19.39 7.63 -1.24
N LEU A 139 18.10 7.35 -1.36
CA LEU A 139 17.06 8.31 -1.74
C LEU A 139 16.05 8.47 -0.59
N TYR A 140 15.63 9.68 -0.32
CA TYR A 140 14.45 9.99 0.48
C TYR A 140 13.33 10.45 -0.45
N ALA A 141 12.30 9.61 -0.62
CA ALA A 141 11.13 9.92 -1.43
C ALA A 141 10.00 10.41 -0.53
N VAL A 142 9.67 11.69 -0.66
CA VAL A 142 8.70 12.39 0.19
C VAL A 142 7.30 12.31 -0.38
N ASN A 143 7.20 12.39 -1.73
CA ASN A 143 5.89 12.47 -2.39
C ASN A 143 5.93 11.85 -3.78
N PHE A 144 4.75 11.42 -4.27
CA PHE A 144 4.58 10.78 -5.56
C PHE A 144 3.52 11.48 -6.41
N GLY A 145 3.80 11.62 -7.71
CA GLY A 145 2.87 12.20 -8.69
C GLY A 145 1.93 11.18 -9.31
N GLY A 146 2.25 9.90 -9.19
CA GLY A 146 1.46 8.80 -9.74
C GLY A 146 2.30 7.56 -10.01
N GLY A 147 1.63 6.47 -10.30
CA GLY A 147 2.24 5.18 -10.63
C GLY A 147 1.20 4.18 -11.09
N GLN A 148 1.66 2.98 -11.38
CA GLN A 148 0.82 1.86 -11.79
C GLN A 148 1.45 0.54 -11.37
N VAL A 149 0.59 -0.47 -11.20
CA VAL A 149 0.97 -1.83 -10.85
C VAL A 149 0.41 -2.83 -11.87
N ASP A 150 1.19 -3.85 -12.17
CA ASP A 150 0.70 -5.10 -12.74
C ASP A 150 0.37 -6.05 -11.59
N ILE A 151 -0.91 -6.28 -11.34
CA ILE A 151 -1.41 -7.05 -10.20
C ILE A 151 -0.95 -8.51 -10.25
N THR A 152 -0.82 -9.09 -11.43
CA THR A 152 -0.41 -10.48 -11.64
C THR A 152 1.03 -10.72 -11.21
N SER A 153 1.94 -9.86 -11.64
CA SER A 153 3.36 -9.96 -11.27
C SER A 153 3.73 -9.18 -10.02
N GLY A 154 2.87 -8.27 -9.56
CA GLY A 154 3.15 -7.34 -8.49
C GLY A 154 4.15 -6.24 -8.85
N LYS A 155 4.58 -6.15 -10.11
CA LYS A 155 5.54 -5.13 -10.57
C LYS A 155 4.89 -3.76 -10.59
N PHE A 156 5.63 -2.76 -10.11
CA PHE A 156 5.17 -1.38 -10.08
C PHE A 156 6.22 -0.41 -10.62
N VAL A 157 5.74 0.75 -11.07
CA VAL A 157 6.54 1.91 -11.45
C VAL A 157 5.89 3.15 -10.85
N PHE A 158 6.64 3.92 -10.05
CA PHE A 158 6.17 5.17 -9.42
C PHE A 158 7.14 6.31 -9.66
N SER A 159 6.61 7.47 -10.05
CA SER A 159 7.39 8.69 -10.20
C SER A 159 7.28 9.55 -8.95
N ALA A 160 8.42 9.85 -8.33
CA ALA A 160 8.47 10.79 -7.22
C ALA A 160 8.26 12.22 -7.73
N SER A 161 7.33 12.94 -7.11
CA SER A 161 7.16 14.38 -7.33
C SER A 161 8.07 15.21 -6.42
N GLU A 162 8.52 14.62 -5.30
CA GLU A 162 9.48 15.20 -4.37
C GLU A 162 10.40 14.13 -3.82
N ALA A 163 11.70 14.27 -4.01
CA ALA A 163 12.73 13.38 -3.51
C ALA A 163 14.06 14.10 -3.27
N TYR A 164 14.87 13.56 -2.38
CA TYR A 164 16.18 14.08 -2.00
C TYR A 164 17.20 12.94 -1.92
N LEU A 165 18.50 13.26 -2.11
CA LEU A 165 19.55 12.32 -1.78
C LEU A 165 19.72 12.22 -0.27
N ILE A 166 20.10 11.03 0.20
CA ILE A 166 20.65 10.82 1.53
C ILE A 166 22.13 10.51 1.36
N GLU A 167 22.98 11.28 2.04
CA GLU A 167 24.44 11.11 2.06
C GLU A 167 24.92 11.17 3.50
N ASP A 168 25.66 10.14 3.94
CA ASP A 168 26.17 9.99 5.30
C ASP A 168 25.13 10.27 6.40
N GLY A 169 23.91 9.73 6.21
CA GLY A 169 22.81 9.82 7.17
C GLY A 169 22.11 11.18 7.21
N ARG A 170 22.28 12.02 6.19
CA ARG A 170 21.64 13.34 6.08
C ARG A 170 20.94 13.52 4.76
N ILE A 171 19.77 14.16 4.79
CA ILE A 171 19.08 14.61 3.58
C ILE A 171 19.89 15.79 3.01
N THR A 172 20.23 15.72 1.70
CA THR A 172 21.08 16.72 1.05
C THR A 172 20.35 17.43 -0.10
N VAL A 173 20.63 17.12 -1.35
CA VAL A 173 20.12 17.85 -2.49
C VAL A 173 18.82 17.25 -3.05
N PRO A 174 17.91 18.08 -3.60
CA PRO A 174 16.72 17.59 -4.27
C PRO A 174 17.09 16.82 -5.55
N VAL A 175 16.28 15.79 -5.87
CA VAL A 175 16.43 14.95 -7.06
C VAL A 175 15.21 15.13 -7.96
N LYS A 176 15.44 15.43 -9.22
CA LYS A 176 14.37 15.55 -10.23
C LYS A 176 14.20 14.23 -10.99
N GLY A 177 12.94 13.84 -11.23
CA GLY A 177 12.60 12.73 -12.11
C GLY A 177 12.94 11.34 -11.54
N ALA A 178 13.08 11.21 -10.22
CA ALA A 178 13.30 9.91 -9.60
C ALA A 178 12.09 9.00 -9.82
N THR A 179 12.35 7.78 -10.31
CA THR A 179 11.33 6.75 -10.54
C THR A 179 11.70 5.50 -9.76
N LEU A 180 10.77 5.01 -8.94
CA LEU A 180 10.91 3.77 -8.18
C LEU A 180 10.32 2.61 -8.97
N ILE A 181 11.09 1.54 -9.13
CA ILE A 181 10.70 0.35 -9.88
C ILE A 181 10.96 -0.88 -9.00
N GLY A 182 9.96 -1.72 -8.85
CA GLY A 182 10.06 -2.92 -8.02
C GLY A 182 8.91 -3.89 -8.19
N SER A 183 8.88 -4.88 -7.32
CA SER A 183 7.76 -5.81 -7.15
C SER A 183 7.27 -5.73 -5.71
N GLY A 184 5.95 -5.57 -5.52
CA GLY A 184 5.34 -5.43 -4.22
C GLY A 184 5.76 -6.52 -3.22
N PRO A 185 5.59 -7.81 -3.54
CA PRO A 185 6.02 -8.91 -2.67
C PRO A 185 7.51 -8.85 -2.30
N GLU A 186 8.38 -8.48 -3.24
CA GLU A 186 9.81 -8.40 -3.00
C GLU A 186 10.17 -7.19 -2.12
N VAL A 187 9.63 -6.01 -2.42
CA VAL A 187 9.90 -4.78 -1.67
C VAL A 187 9.43 -4.91 -0.23
N MET A 188 8.25 -5.50 0.01
CA MET A 188 7.73 -5.73 1.35
C MET A 188 8.64 -6.60 2.22
N THR A 189 9.36 -7.56 1.65
CA THR A 189 10.34 -8.38 2.38
C THR A 189 11.65 -7.66 2.67
N ARG A 190 11.95 -6.57 1.94
CA ARG A 190 13.16 -5.77 2.08
C ARG A 190 12.99 -4.54 2.98
N ILE A 191 11.83 -4.37 3.60
CA ILE A 191 11.63 -3.32 4.60
C ILE A 191 12.40 -3.69 5.86
N SER A 192 13.41 -2.90 6.20
CA SER A 192 14.30 -3.16 7.33
C SER A 192 14.03 -2.27 8.54
N MET A 193 13.37 -1.12 8.35
CA MET A 193 12.96 -0.23 9.44
C MET A 193 11.59 0.38 9.13
N VAL A 194 10.78 0.54 10.18
CA VAL A 194 9.42 1.15 10.11
C VAL A 194 9.32 2.17 11.25
N GLY A 195 8.95 3.39 10.90
CA GLY A 195 8.86 4.54 11.79
C GLY A 195 7.68 4.49 12.75
N ASN A 196 7.73 5.34 13.78
CA ASN A 196 6.65 5.53 14.75
C ASN A 196 5.74 6.72 14.40
N ASP A 197 5.92 7.31 13.23
CA ASP A 197 5.30 8.54 12.72
C ASP A 197 4.20 8.28 11.68
N LEU A 198 3.36 7.26 11.89
CA LEU A 198 2.24 6.97 10.98
C LEU A 198 1.42 8.23 10.68
N GLN A 199 1.27 8.50 9.40
CA GLN A 199 0.35 9.51 8.89
C GLN A 199 -0.56 8.91 7.82
N LEU A 200 -1.78 9.44 7.72
CA LEU A 200 -2.70 9.16 6.62
C LEU A 200 -2.65 10.32 5.62
N ASP A 201 -2.95 10.03 4.36
CA ASP A 201 -2.99 11.04 3.30
C ASP A 201 -3.99 12.18 3.57
N GLY A 202 -3.86 13.27 2.84
CA GLY A 202 -4.73 14.45 2.95
C GLY A 202 -6.15 14.29 2.36
N GLY A 203 -6.56 13.08 1.97
CA GLY A 203 -7.90 12.81 1.43
C GLY A 203 -8.02 13.07 -0.07
N ILE A 204 -7.00 12.77 -0.86
CA ILE A 204 -6.99 12.95 -2.33
C ILE A 204 -7.10 11.64 -3.11
N GLY A 205 -7.00 10.48 -2.45
CA GLY A 205 -6.94 9.17 -3.08
C GLY A 205 -8.18 8.83 -3.91
N THR A 206 -7.98 8.41 -5.14
CA THR A 206 -9.00 7.82 -6.02
C THR A 206 -8.42 6.57 -6.66
N CYS A 207 -9.09 5.45 -6.46
CA CYS A 207 -8.67 4.14 -6.93
C CYS A 207 -9.47 3.72 -8.16
N GLY A 208 -8.78 3.30 -9.22
CA GLY A 208 -9.38 2.78 -10.46
C GLY A 208 -9.29 1.26 -10.53
N LYS A 209 -10.38 0.59 -10.95
CA LYS A 209 -10.40 -0.85 -11.26
C LYS A 209 -11.58 -1.15 -12.17
N ASP A 210 -11.36 -1.90 -13.23
CA ASP A 210 -12.40 -2.32 -14.21
C ASP A 210 -13.27 -1.16 -14.70
N GLY A 211 -12.65 -0.01 -15.00
CA GLY A 211 -13.35 1.18 -15.47
C GLY A 211 -14.16 1.92 -14.40
N GLN A 212 -14.08 1.51 -13.14
CA GLN A 212 -14.76 2.15 -12.01
C GLN A 212 -13.75 2.89 -11.11
N SER A 213 -14.14 4.05 -10.60
CA SER A 213 -13.38 4.85 -9.66
C SER A 213 -14.09 4.95 -8.31
N VAL A 214 -13.37 4.72 -7.21
CA VAL A 214 -13.89 4.90 -5.85
C VAL A 214 -12.95 5.75 -5.01
N PRO A 215 -13.46 6.57 -4.06
CA PRO A 215 -12.61 7.30 -3.13
C PRO A 215 -11.94 6.33 -2.16
N VAL A 216 -10.65 6.54 -1.89
CA VAL A 216 -9.85 5.73 -0.96
C VAL A 216 -8.95 6.62 -0.11
N GLY A 217 -8.48 6.08 1.02
CA GLY A 217 -7.40 6.64 1.80
C GLY A 217 -6.18 5.74 1.77
N VAL A 218 -5.01 6.31 1.95
CA VAL A 218 -3.75 5.59 2.08
C VAL A 218 -2.95 6.13 3.26
N GLY A 219 -2.00 5.35 3.75
CA GLY A 219 -1.12 5.82 4.81
C GLY A 219 0.04 4.88 5.09
N GLN A 220 1.07 5.45 5.67
CA GLN A 220 2.22 4.70 6.18
C GLN A 220 3.04 5.59 7.12
N PRO A 221 3.86 5.00 7.99
CA PRO A 221 4.96 5.71 8.66
C PRO A 221 6.15 5.86 7.70
N THR A 222 7.16 6.60 8.13
CA THR A 222 8.48 6.57 7.48
C THR A 222 9.02 5.14 7.47
N LEU A 223 9.49 4.66 6.33
CA LEU A 223 10.05 3.32 6.24
C LEU A 223 11.27 3.25 5.33
N LYS A 224 12.16 2.30 5.61
CA LYS A 224 13.36 2.04 4.82
C LYS A 224 13.23 0.72 4.07
N VAL A 225 13.46 0.80 2.77
CA VAL A 225 13.64 -0.36 1.89
C VAL A 225 15.13 -0.49 1.57
N ASP A 226 15.74 -1.62 1.91
CA ASP A 226 17.20 -1.79 1.78
C ASP A 226 17.70 -1.77 0.34
N ALA A 227 16.87 -2.24 -0.59
CA ALA A 227 17.21 -2.25 -2.01
C ALA A 227 15.98 -2.06 -2.90
N LEU A 228 15.97 -0.98 -3.64
CA LEU A 228 14.97 -0.67 -4.66
C LEU A 228 15.68 -0.12 -5.90
N THR A 229 15.13 -0.44 -7.08
CA THR A 229 15.62 0.17 -8.32
C THR A 229 15.11 1.60 -8.41
N VAL A 230 16.05 2.52 -8.56
CA VAL A 230 15.78 3.95 -8.76
C VAL A 230 16.23 4.30 -10.18
N GLY A 231 15.29 4.67 -11.04
CA GLY A 231 15.51 5.25 -12.34
C GLY A 231 15.43 6.76 -12.28
N GLY A 232 15.87 7.43 -13.35
CA GLY A 232 15.81 8.87 -13.49
C GLY A 232 16.79 9.34 -14.56
N THR A 233 16.68 10.59 -14.97
CA THR A 233 17.69 11.24 -15.80
C THR A 233 18.87 11.64 -14.91
N ALA A 234 20.10 11.33 -15.34
CA ALA A 234 21.28 11.93 -14.76
C ALA A 234 21.14 13.46 -14.86
N ALA A 235 21.41 14.16 -13.77
CA ALA A 235 21.45 15.61 -13.74
C ALA A 235 22.64 16.14 -14.54
#